data_cdc38cb9bfaaaf4e05488035c92b4460
#
_entry.id   cdc38cb9bfaaaf4e05488035c92b4460
#
_cell.length_a   1.000
_cell.length_b   1.000
_cell.length_c   1.000
_cell.angle_alpha   90.00
_cell.angle_beta   90.00
_cell.angle_gamma   90.00
#
_symmetry.space_group_name_H-M   'P 1'
#
loop_
_entity.id
_entity.type
_entity.pdbx_description
1 polymer ?
#
loop_
_entity_poly.entity_id
_entity_poly.type
_entity_poly.pdbx_seq_one_letter_code
_entity_poly.pdbx_strand_id
1 'polypeptide(L)'
;MDFRKGSEFSFRELYGKYIQILDKEQSETLVKPIDIGDGEIVRAIDCDMEVNSTFVHAYIDHEAGMSFQVLTVGFYDGAASKIHNRTDFKSMINIRKDKFNDFNICVLEDDSSFKEEYGEYVANHDRFFTSEDLERIRNFKAIDPLRDDIFPDDIMVVFFKEGMQNEGMWVRLEKMDDELPIINGEEGEFPLLYGKLLNQPNQDLGVNIGDDVRVALIRYEDGEVAAFAV
;
A
#
# COMPACT_ATOMS: atom_id res chain seq x y z
N MET A 1 13.26 15.11 13.61
CA MET A 1 12.23 14.18 13.10
C MET A 1 10.90 14.91 13.13
N ASP A 2 10.17 14.92 12.02
CA ASP A 2 8.84 15.55 11.89
C ASP A 2 7.78 14.46 11.92
N PHE A 3 7.06 14.34 13.05
CA PHE A 3 6.00 13.36 13.22
C PHE A 3 4.67 13.98 12.82
N ARG A 4 3.94 13.32 11.90
CA ARG A 4 2.59 13.67 11.45
C ARG A 4 1.67 12.46 11.54
N LYS A 5 0.36 12.66 11.42
CA LYS A 5 -0.59 11.55 11.37
C LYS A 5 -0.38 10.71 10.10
N GLY A 6 -0.50 9.39 10.21
CA GLY A 6 -0.40 8.49 9.06
C GLY A 6 -1.40 8.81 7.94
N SER A 7 -2.57 9.38 8.31
CA SER A 7 -3.59 9.85 7.38
C SER A 7 -3.19 11.09 6.55
N GLU A 8 -2.13 11.80 6.93
CA GLU A 8 -1.64 12.98 6.22
C GLU A 8 -0.66 12.64 5.08
N PHE A 9 -0.30 11.36 4.95
CA PHE A 9 0.64 10.89 3.94
C PHE A 9 -0.07 10.20 2.80
N SER A 10 0.26 10.59 1.58
CA SER A 10 -0.13 9.88 0.37
C SER A 10 0.59 8.53 0.26
N PHE A 11 0.03 7.65 -0.55
CA PHE A 11 0.69 6.38 -0.90
C PHE A 11 2.12 6.58 -1.41
N ARG A 12 2.38 7.63 -2.21
CA ARG A 12 3.70 7.92 -2.78
C ARG A 12 4.76 8.28 -1.75
N GLU A 13 4.35 8.92 -0.66
CA GLU A 13 5.27 9.28 0.41
C GLU A 13 5.64 8.08 1.29
N LEU A 14 4.81 7.04 1.29
CA LEU A 14 4.96 5.87 2.15
C LEU A 14 5.54 4.65 1.44
N TYR A 15 5.13 4.36 0.19
CA TYR A 15 5.49 3.13 -0.52
C TYR A 15 7.00 2.93 -0.63
N GLY A 16 7.47 1.76 -0.20
CA GLY A 16 8.88 1.38 -0.19
C GLY A 16 9.74 2.13 0.83
N LYS A 17 9.11 2.80 1.83
CA LYS A 17 9.82 3.59 2.85
C LYS A 17 9.96 2.84 4.16
N TYR A 18 11.04 3.18 4.89
CA TYR A 18 11.21 2.82 6.29
C TYR A 18 10.63 3.94 7.14
N ILE A 19 9.79 3.58 8.12
CA ILE A 19 8.97 4.51 8.87
C ILE A 19 9.06 4.19 10.35
N GLN A 20 9.20 5.23 11.18
CA GLN A 20 9.05 5.13 12.62
C GLN A 20 7.63 5.53 13.01
N ILE A 21 6.96 4.65 13.75
CA ILE A 21 5.66 4.90 14.41
C ILE A 21 5.96 5.27 15.86
N LEU A 22 5.45 6.41 16.33
CA LEU A 22 5.55 6.83 17.72
C LEU A 22 4.22 6.53 18.42
N ASP A 23 4.11 5.32 18.97
CA ASP A 23 2.97 4.85 19.74
C ASP A 23 3.42 3.84 20.80
N LYS A 24 3.30 4.23 22.08
CA LYS A 24 3.78 3.42 23.20
C LYS A 24 2.94 2.13 23.34
N GLU A 25 1.62 2.21 23.24
CA GLU A 25 0.72 1.07 23.43
C GLU A 25 0.94 0.01 22.32
N GLN A 26 1.03 0.46 21.07
CA GLN A 26 1.35 -0.40 19.93
C GLN A 26 2.70 -1.10 20.13
N SER A 27 3.73 -0.35 20.52
CA SER A 27 5.08 -0.89 20.68
C SER A 27 5.19 -1.86 21.85
N GLU A 28 4.56 -1.53 22.98
CA GLU A 28 4.53 -2.44 24.14
C GLU A 28 3.78 -3.75 23.84
N THR A 29 2.72 -3.71 23.01
CA THR A 29 1.98 -4.92 22.64
C THR A 29 2.87 -5.93 21.89
N LEU A 30 3.82 -5.46 21.08
CA LEU A 30 4.73 -6.32 20.32
C LEU A 30 5.76 -7.05 21.20
N VAL A 31 6.10 -6.50 22.37
CA VAL A 31 7.10 -7.10 23.29
C VAL A 31 6.47 -7.73 24.53
N LYS A 32 5.16 -7.54 24.77
CA LYS A 32 4.47 -8.18 25.89
C LYS A 32 4.38 -9.68 25.70
N PRO A 33 4.62 -10.48 26.75
CA PRO A 33 4.39 -11.91 26.70
C PRO A 33 2.89 -12.20 26.58
N ILE A 34 2.53 -13.11 25.68
CA ILE A 34 1.16 -13.58 25.50
C ILE A 34 1.14 -15.06 25.90
N ASP A 35 0.32 -15.39 26.89
CA ASP A 35 0.04 -16.77 27.29
C ASP A 35 -0.95 -17.37 26.28
N ILE A 36 -0.48 -18.35 25.49
CA ILE A 36 -1.32 -19.04 24.49
C ILE A 36 -1.90 -20.36 25.04
N GLY A 37 -1.71 -20.64 26.32
CA GLY A 37 -2.16 -21.85 26.98
C GLY A 37 -1.06 -22.91 27.09
N ASP A 38 -1.34 -23.99 27.83
CA ASP A 38 -0.41 -25.10 28.11
C ASP A 38 0.96 -24.68 28.68
N GLY A 39 1.07 -23.47 29.26
CA GLY A 39 2.29 -22.92 29.83
C GLY A 39 3.27 -22.35 28.79
N GLU A 40 2.84 -22.21 27.54
CA GLU A 40 3.64 -21.61 26.49
C GLU A 40 3.40 -20.08 26.43
N ILE A 41 4.49 -19.30 26.53
CA ILE A 41 4.48 -17.85 26.44
C ILE A 41 5.17 -17.45 25.13
N VAL A 42 4.49 -16.67 24.31
CA VAL A 42 4.99 -16.18 23.03
C VAL A 42 5.11 -14.65 23.07
N ARG A 43 6.13 -14.11 22.47
CA ARG A 43 6.29 -12.67 22.22
C ARG A 43 6.46 -12.47 20.72
N ALA A 44 5.87 -11.40 20.19
CA ALA A 44 6.08 -11.03 18.79
C ALA A 44 7.52 -10.59 18.54
N ILE A 45 8.10 -9.82 19.47
CA ILE A 45 9.51 -9.40 19.48
C ILE A 45 10.06 -9.64 20.87
N ASP A 46 11.15 -10.38 20.97
CA ASP A 46 11.87 -10.60 22.24
C ASP A 46 12.78 -9.41 22.54
N CYS A 47 12.31 -8.52 23.40
CA CYS A 47 12.96 -7.27 23.73
C CYS A 47 12.81 -6.96 25.22
N ASP A 48 13.95 -6.70 25.89
CA ASP A 48 14.01 -6.39 27.34
C ASP A 48 14.10 -4.88 27.64
N MET A 49 14.15 -4.02 26.60
CA MET A 49 14.20 -2.57 26.79
C MET A 49 12.81 -1.95 26.87
N GLU A 50 12.71 -0.79 27.51
CA GLU A 50 11.52 0.06 27.38
C GLU A 50 11.33 0.49 25.92
N VAL A 51 10.08 0.46 25.44
CA VAL A 51 9.74 0.79 24.06
C VAL A 51 8.59 1.79 24.00
N ASN A 52 8.63 2.68 23.03
CA ASN A 52 7.56 3.62 22.70
C ASN A 52 7.44 3.88 21.20
N SER A 53 8.27 3.21 20.39
CA SER A 53 8.25 3.34 18.94
C SER A 53 8.43 2.00 18.25
N THR A 54 7.81 1.88 17.07
CA THR A 54 7.87 0.70 16.20
C THR A 54 8.42 1.13 14.84
N PHE A 55 9.32 0.34 14.27
CA PHE A 55 9.90 0.57 12.95
C PHE A 55 9.33 -0.41 11.94
N VAL A 56 8.87 0.12 10.81
CA VAL A 56 8.19 -0.66 9.77
C VAL A 56 8.75 -0.36 8.39
N HIS A 57 8.55 -1.28 7.46
CA HIS A 57 8.70 -1.06 6.02
C HIS A 57 7.32 -1.07 5.36
N ALA A 58 7.05 -0.06 4.54
CA ALA A 58 5.78 0.10 3.84
C ALA A 58 5.79 -0.62 2.49
N TYR A 59 4.79 -1.46 2.24
CA TYR A 59 4.60 -2.19 0.99
C TYR A 59 3.11 -2.21 0.60
N ILE A 60 2.80 -2.68 -0.60
CA ILE A 60 1.42 -2.89 -1.03
C ILE A 60 1.17 -4.40 -1.16
N ASP A 61 0.23 -4.88 -0.36
CA ASP A 61 -0.40 -6.19 -0.51
C ASP A 61 -1.54 -6.03 -1.52
N HIS A 62 -1.47 -6.71 -2.66
CA HIS A 62 -2.43 -6.53 -3.75
C HIS A 62 -3.88 -6.79 -3.33
N GLU A 63 -4.10 -7.70 -2.37
CA GLU A 63 -5.44 -8.04 -1.89
C GLU A 63 -5.87 -7.25 -0.64
N ALA A 64 -4.90 -6.90 0.21
CA ALA A 64 -5.16 -6.27 1.50
C ALA A 64 -4.77 -4.79 1.58
N GLY A 65 -4.30 -4.21 0.49
CA GLY A 65 -3.95 -2.80 0.37
C GLY A 65 -2.61 -2.44 1.01
N MET A 66 -2.42 -1.15 1.23
CA MET A 66 -1.20 -0.64 1.83
C MET A 66 -0.97 -1.17 3.23
N SER A 67 0.20 -1.70 3.45
CA SER A 67 0.57 -2.48 4.63
C SER A 67 1.97 -2.12 5.09
N PHE A 68 2.22 -2.31 6.39
CA PHE A 68 3.45 -1.92 7.05
C PHE A 68 4.00 -3.11 7.81
N GLN A 69 5.07 -3.70 7.28
CA GLN A 69 5.75 -4.82 7.89
C GLN A 69 6.57 -4.35 9.09
N VAL A 70 6.29 -4.88 10.27
CA VAL A 70 7.04 -4.57 11.49
C VAL A 70 8.43 -5.21 11.41
N LEU A 71 9.45 -4.36 11.45
CA LEU A 71 10.84 -4.77 11.47
C LEU A 71 11.35 -4.94 12.90
N THR A 72 11.22 -3.88 13.72
CA THR A 72 11.68 -3.88 15.10
C THR A 72 10.97 -2.82 15.94
N VAL A 73 11.35 -2.70 17.21
CA VAL A 73 10.89 -1.68 18.15
C VAL A 73 12.04 -0.86 18.69
N GLY A 74 11.72 0.24 19.35
CA GLY A 74 12.73 1.11 19.95
C GLY A 74 12.16 2.10 20.94
N PHE A 75 13.03 2.94 21.47
CA PHE A 75 12.70 4.02 22.38
C PHE A 75 13.16 5.36 21.80
N TYR A 76 12.22 6.28 21.62
CA TYR A 76 12.47 7.67 21.21
C TYR A 76 12.39 8.58 22.42
N ASP A 77 13.46 9.33 22.69
CA ASP A 77 13.60 10.22 23.85
C ASP A 77 13.19 11.69 23.57
N GLY A 78 12.73 11.97 22.36
CA GLY A 78 12.41 13.32 21.88
C GLY A 78 13.48 13.92 20.96
N ALA A 79 14.67 13.35 20.91
CA ALA A 79 15.79 13.78 20.05
C ALA A 79 16.33 12.66 19.16
N ALA A 80 16.51 11.46 19.73
CA ALA A 80 17.06 10.30 19.03
C ALA A 80 16.31 9.03 19.39
N SER A 81 16.42 8.02 18.53
CA SER A 81 15.84 6.69 18.73
C SER A 81 16.93 5.68 19.08
N LYS A 82 16.73 4.95 20.19
CA LYS A 82 17.46 3.73 20.48
C LYS A 82 16.69 2.56 19.92
N ILE A 83 17.23 1.86 18.93
CA ILE A 83 16.59 0.79 18.19
C ILE A 83 17.00 -0.55 18.80
N HIS A 84 16.03 -1.46 18.98
CA HIS A 84 16.31 -2.85 19.35
C HIS A 84 16.82 -3.61 18.13
N ASN A 85 17.95 -4.30 18.28
CA ASN A 85 18.47 -5.18 17.22
C ASN A 85 17.70 -6.49 17.24
N ARG A 86 16.72 -6.65 16.34
CA ARG A 86 15.91 -7.86 16.22
C ARG A 86 16.63 -8.90 15.39
N THR A 87 16.86 -10.06 15.99
CA THR A 87 17.51 -11.22 15.34
C THR A 87 16.55 -12.36 15.01
N ASP A 88 15.32 -12.33 15.53
CA ASP A 88 14.28 -13.35 15.30
C ASP A 88 13.17 -12.80 14.38
N PHE A 89 13.08 -13.36 13.17
CA PHE A 89 12.07 -13.03 12.16
C PHE A 89 11.07 -14.19 11.93
N LYS A 90 10.85 -15.03 12.95
CA LYS A 90 9.93 -16.19 12.82
C LYS A 90 8.47 -15.76 12.65
N SER A 91 8.13 -14.56 13.14
CA SER A 91 6.78 -14.01 13.03
C SER A 91 6.78 -12.79 12.14
N MET A 92 5.98 -12.81 11.07
CA MET A 92 5.68 -11.65 10.27
C MET A 92 4.48 -10.91 10.88
N ILE A 93 4.66 -9.63 11.18
CA ILE A 93 3.63 -8.78 11.78
C ILE A 93 3.40 -7.61 10.82
N ASN A 94 2.16 -7.41 10.44
CA ASN A 94 1.78 -6.33 9.54
C ASN A 94 0.73 -5.44 10.20
N ILE A 95 0.89 -4.13 10.02
CA ILE A 95 -0.11 -3.12 10.36
C ILE A 95 -0.80 -2.72 9.06
N ARG A 96 -2.13 -2.65 9.04
CA ARG A 96 -2.88 -2.23 7.85
C ARG A 96 -3.07 -0.72 7.84
N LYS A 97 -3.26 -0.13 6.65
CA LYS A 97 -3.32 1.33 6.45
C LYS A 97 -4.42 2.00 7.25
N ASP A 98 -5.58 1.38 7.41
CA ASP A 98 -6.69 1.89 8.22
C ASP A 98 -6.25 2.16 9.67
N LYS A 99 -5.58 1.19 10.31
CA LYS A 99 -5.03 1.33 11.66
C LYS A 99 -3.82 2.28 11.71
N PHE A 100 -2.97 2.23 10.69
CA PHE A 100 -1.78 3.08 10.57
C PHE A 100 -2.13 4.58 10.51
N ASN A 101 -3.28 4.93 9.95
CA ASN A 101 -3.76 6.30 9.84
C ASN A 101 -3.87 7.04 11.18
N ASP A 102 -4.11 6.30 12.27
CA ASP A 102 -4.27 6.87 13.62
C ASP A 102 -2.95 7.18 14.31
N PHE A 103 -1.82 6.63 13.85
CA PHE A 103 -0.52 6.78 14.47
C PHE A 103 0.17 8.10 14.11
N ASN A 104 1.06 8.57 15.00
CA ASN A 104 2.04 9.59 14.66
C ASN A 104 3.25 8.89 14.06
N ILE A 105 3.62 9.28 12.85
CA ILE A 105 4.68 8.62 12.09
C ILE A 105 5.70 9.61 11.56
N CYS A 106 6.91 9.12 11.35
CA CYS A 106 8.00 9.84 10.66
C CYS A 106 8.60 8.91 9.61
N VAL A 107 8.64 9.36 8.35
CA VAL A 107 9.41 8.67 7.30
C VAL A 107 10.89 8.94 7.54
N LEU A 108 11.71 7.88 7.54
CA LEU A 108 13.15 8.01 7.80
C LEU A 108 13.83 8.61 6.56
N GLU A 109 14.48 9.78 6.72
CA GLU A 109 15.26 10.44 5.65
C GLU A 109 16.55 9.66 5.36
N ASP A 110 17.23 9.18 6.42
CA ASP A 110 18.37 8.27 6.32
C ASP A 110 17.94 6.88 6.78
N ASP A 111 17.75 6.00 5.81
CA ASP A 111 17.35 4.61 6.01
C ASP A 111 18.50 3.61 5.76
N SER A 112 19.74 4.10 5.60
CA SER A 112 20.90 3.28 5.22
C SER A 112 21.16 2.12 6.19
N SER A 113 21.07 2.37 7.50
CA SER A 113 21.24 1.33 8.51
C SER A 113 20.14 0.28 8.49
N PHE A 114 18.89 0.69 8.21
CA PHE A 114 17.77 -0.24 8.03
C PHE A 114 17.90 -1.08 6.78
N LYS A 115 18.37 -0.51 5.67
CA LYS A 115 18.65 -1.24 4.42
C LYS A 115 19.78 -2.25 4.60
N GLU A 116 20.81 -1.90 5.35
CA GLU A 116 21.91 -2.83 5.67
C GLU A 116 21.43 -4.00 6.53
N GLU A 117 20.63 -3.74 7.55
CA GLU A 117 20.21 -4.76 8.52
C GLU A 117 18.99 -5.58 8.04
N TYR A 118 17.98 -4.93 7.43
CA TYR A 118 16.70 -5.56 7.08
C TYR A 118 16.47 -5.70 5.57
N GLY A 119 17.36 -5.18 4.70
CA GLY A 119 17.14 -5.11 3.26
C GLY A 119 16.91 -6.45 2.59
N GLU A 120 17.62 -7.50 2.99
CA GLU A 120 17.40 -8.85 2.46
C GLU A 120 16.04 -9.42 2.91
N TYR A 121 15.66 -9.20 4.17
CA TYR A 121 14.37 -9.62 4.72
C TYR A 121 13.20 -8.92 4.01
N VAL A 122 13.31 -7.60 3.83
CA VAL A 122 12.33 -6.78 3.09
C VAL A 122 12.24 -7.22 1.64
N ALA A 123 13.35 -7.38 0.92
CA ALA A 123 13.35 -7.78 -0.48
C ALA A 123 12.75 -9.18 -0.70
N ASN A 124 12.98 -10.11 0.20
CA ASN A 124 12.37 -11.43 0.15
C ASN A 124 10.86 -11.37 0.38
N HIS A 125 10.41 -10.51 1.29
CA HIS A 125 8.99 -10.28 1.54
C HIS A 125 8.31 -9.63 0.32
N ASP A 126 8.86 -8.56 -0.22
CA ASP A 126 8.26 -7.79 -1.31
C ASP A 126 8.05 -8.61 -2.59
N ARG A 127 8.91 -9.60 -2.86
CA ARG A 127 8.76 -10.53 -3.99
C ARG A 127 7.45 -11.31 -3.99
N PHE A 128 6.82 -11.53 -2.83
CA PHE A 128 5.53 -12.21 -2.74
C PHE A 128 4.35 -11.31 -3.11
N PHE A 129 4.52 -9.97 -3.02
CA PHE A 129 3.45 -9.01 -3.16
C PHE A 129 3.59 -8.10 -4.40
N THR A 130 4.67 -8.28 -5.18
CA THR A 130 4.96 -7.40 -6.30
C THR A 130 5.44 -8.21 -7.51
N SER A 131 4.63 -8.21 -8.60
CA SER A 131 5.04 -8.63 -9.93
C SER A 131 5.61 -7.44 -10.71
N GLU A 132 6.28 -7.68 -11.84
CA GLU A 132 6.76 -6.61 -12.73
C GLU A 132 5.59 -5.73 -13.22
N ASP A 133 4.45 -6.32 -13.56
CA ASP A 133 3.26 -5.60 -13.99
C ASP A 133 2.72 -4.68 -12.87
N LEU A 134 2.61 -5.19 -11.64
CA LEU A 134 2.17 -4.38 -10.50
C LEU A 134 3.16 -3.26 -10.17
N GLU A 135 4.45 -3.49 -10.26
CA GLU A 135 5.45 -2.45 -10.05
C GLU A 135 5.34 -1.32 -11.10
N ARG A 136 5.14 -1.69 -12.37
CA ARG A 136 4.90 -0.72 -13.45
C ARG A 136 3.64 0.11 -13.19
N ILE A 137 2.52 -0.54 -12.82
CA ILE A 137 1.27 0.12 -12.48
C ILE A 137 1.47 1.06 -11.28
N ARG A 138 2.12 0.59 -10.21
CA ARG A 138 2.40 1.39 -9.01
C ARG A 138 3.29 2.59 -9.32
N ASN A 139 4.21 2.48 -10.28
CA ASN A 139 5.06 3.59 -10.74
C ASN A 139 4.37 4.55 -11.72
N PHE A 140 3.21 4.19 -12.26
CA PHE A 140 2.48 4.99 -13.24
C PHE A 140 1.69 6.12 -12.59
N LYS A 141 2.27 7.32 -12.56
CA LYS A 141 1.77 8.49 -11.82
C LYS A 141 0.47 9.08 -12.36
N ALA A 142 0.14 8.85 -13.65
CA ALA A 142 -1.05 9.43 -14.26
C ALA A 142 -2.35 8.98 -13.57
N ILE A 143 -2.36 7.81 -12.93
CA ILE A 143 -3.55 7.28 -12.24
C ILE A 143 -3.59 7.60 -10.75
N ASP A 144 -2.62 8.30 -10.19
CA ASP A 144 -2.59 8.59 -8.75
C ASP A 144 -3.86 9.29 -8.22
N PRO A 145 -4.45 10.26 -8.94
CA PRO A 145 -5.70 10.90 -8.50
C PRO A 145 -6.93 9.97 -8.50
N LEU A 146 -6.83 8.80 -9.14
CA LEU A 146 -7.93 7.84 -9.29
C LEU A 146 -7.84 6.69 -8.29
N ARG A 147 -6.70 6.57 -7.56
CA ARG A 147 -6.43 5.48 -6.64
C ARG A 147 -7.25 5.59 -5.36
N ASP A 148 -7.57 4.44 -4.80
CA ASP A 148 -8.03 4.37 -3.41
C ASP A 148 -6.86 4.59 -2.43
N ASP A 149 -7.11 5.31 -1.35
CA ASP A 149 -6.09 5.66 -0.35
C ASP A 149 -5.57 4.45 0.44
N ILE A 150 -6.41 3.42 0.61
CA ILE A 150 -6.07 2.20 1.36
C ILE A 150 -5.58 1.13 0.39
N PHE A 151 -6.19 1.03 -0.79
CA PHE A 151 -5.89 0.05 -1.84
C PHE A 151 -5.32 0.74 -3.09
N PRO A 152 -4.03 1.10 -3.12
CA PRO A 152 -3.46 1.89 -4.22
C PRO A 152 -3.47 1.18 -5.59
N ASP A 153 -3.68 -0.13 -5.64
CA ASP A 153 -3.84 -0.89 -6.87
C ASP A 153 -5.27 -0.81 -7.42
N ASP A 154 -6.23 -0.27 -6.64
CA ASP A 154 -7.61 -0.08 -7.03
C ASP A 154 -7.83 1.37 -7.52
N ILE A 155 -8.48 1.54 -8.66
CA ILE A 155 -8.81 2.85 -9.22
C ILE A 155 -10.30 3.00 -9.51
N MET A 156 -10.78 4.25 -9.48
CA MET A 156 -12.15 4.58 -9.89
C MET A 156 -12.23 4.64 -11.42
N VAL A 157 -13.10 3.82 -12.01
CA VAL A 157 -13.32 3.71 -13.46
C VAL A 157 -14.77 4.02 -13.79
N VAL A 158 -15.00 4.83 -14.81
CA VAL A 158 -16.33 5.17 -15.31
C VAL A 158 -16.78 4.10 -16.33
N PHE A 159 -17.92 3.51 -16.07
CA PHE A 159 -18.60 2.59 -16.98
C PHE A 159 -19.79 3.29 -17.64
N PHE A 160 -19.98 3.05 -18.92
CA PHE A 160 -21.09 3.61 -19.67
C PHE A 160 -21.72 2.57 -20.61
N LYS A 161 -23.01 2.69 -20.81
CA LYS A 161 -23.78 1.91 -21.80
C LYS A 161 -24.88 2.80 -22.35
N GLU A 162 -25.11 2.75 -23.66
CA GLU A 162 -26.14 3.57 -24.30
C GLU A 162 -27.51 3.36 -23.64
N GLY A 163 -28.19 4.46 -23.29
CA GLY A 163 -29.48 4.46 -22.62
C GLY A 163 -29.45 4.27 -21.11
N MET A 164 -28.26 4.18 -20.49
CA MET A 164 -28.07 4.07 -19.05
C MET A 164 -27.29 5.24 -18.49
N GLN A 165 -27.32 5.42 -17.17
CA GLN A 165 -26.48 6.40 -16.48
C GLN A 165 -25.07 5.87 -16.33
N ASN A 166 -24.07 6.74 -16.40
CA ASN A 166 -22.70 6.37 -16.10
C ASN A 166 -22.56 6.00 -14.61
N GLU A 167 -21.79 4.94 -14.34
CA GLU A 167 -21.45 4.53 -12.98
C GLU A 167 -19.93 4.52 -12.79
N GLY A 168 -19.48 5.11 -11.66
CA GLY A 168 -18.12 4.94 -11.19
C GLY A 168 -18.00 3.66 -10.38
N MET A 169 -17.05 2.80 -10.74
CA MET A 169 -16.81 1.52 -10.06
C MET A 169 -15.33 1.30 -9.83
N TRP A 170 -15.00 0.58 -8.77
CA TRP A 170 -13.63 0.22 -8.43
C TRP A 170 -13.13 -0.94 -9.28
N VAL A 171 -11.94 -0.78 -9.84
CA VAL A 171 -11.24 -1.80 -10.62
C VAL A 171 -9.86 -2.01 -10.00
N ARG A 172 -9.54 -3.23 -9.60
CA ARG A 172 -8.21 -3.64 -9.18
C ARG A 172 -7.34 -3.90 -10.39
N LEU A 173 -6.30 -3.11 -10.55
CA LEU A 173 -5.40 -3.20 -11.68
C LEU A 173 -4.42 -4.37 -11.52
N GLU A 174 -4.25 -5.15 -12.59
CA GLU A 174 -3.37 -6.32 -12.62
C GLU A 174 -2.26 -6.20 -13.66
N LYS A 175 -2.53 -5.47 -14.75
CA LYS A 175 -1.61 -5.38 -15.89
C LYS A 175 -1.73 -4.03 -16.60
N MET A 176 -0.65 -3.63 -17.27
CA MET A 176 -0.56 -2.46 -18.16
C MET A 176 0.12 -2.87 -19.46
N ASP A 177 -0.43 -2.46 -20.61
CA ASP A 177 0.20 -2.70 -21.92
C ASP A 177 1.54 -1.97 -22.05
N ASP A 178 2.41 -2.50 -22.91
CA ASP A 178 3.69 -1.87 -23.25
C ASP A 178 3.51 -0.79 -24.33
N GLU A 179 2.49 -0.97 -25.19
CA GLU A 179 2.22 -0.12 -26.35
C GLU A 179 1.06 0.83 -26.08
N LEU A 180 1.08 1.99 -26.70
CA LEU A 180 -0.02 2.93 -26.68
C LEU A 180 -1.16 2.45 -27.61
N PRO A 181 -2.44 2.58 -27.21
CA PRO A 181 -3.55 2.18 -28.06
C PRO A 181 -3.73 3.12 -29.24
N ILE A 182 -4.23 2.61 -30.35
CA ILE A 182 -4.69 3.45 -31.46
C ILE A 182 -6.17 3.76 -31.25
N ILE A 183 -6.51 5.01 -31.00
CA ILE A 183 -7.87 5.51 -30.76
C ILE A 183 -8.25 6.44 -31.90
N ASN A 184 -9.30 6.08 -32.67
CA ASN A 184 -9.76 6.84 -33.85
C ASN A 184 -8.67 7.12 -34.92
N GLY A 185 -7.65 6.23 -35.02
CA GLY A 185 -6.54 6.35 -35.96
C GLY A 185 -5.37 7.17 -35.47
N GLU A 186 -5.41 7.66 -34.26
CA GLU A 186 -4.33 8.37 -33.58
C GLU A 186 -3.78 7.55 -32.41
N GLU A 187 -2.49 7.72 -32.08
CA GLU A 187 -1.87 7.07 -30.95
C GLU A 187 -2.37 7.73 -29.65
N GLY A 188 -2.83 6.93 -28.70
CA GLY A 188 -3.30 7.40 -27.40
C GLY A 188 -2.17 7.95 -26.53
N GLU A 189 -2.49 8.80 -25.55
CA GLU A 189 -1.50 9.37 -24.63
C GLU A 189 -1.03 8.35 -23.57
N PHE A 190 -1.87 7.40 -23.22
CA PHE A 190 -1.64 6.43 -22.12
C PHE A 190 -1.80 4.99 -22.58
N PRO A 191 -1.05 4.03 -22.00
CA PRO A 191 -1.28 2.61 -22.24
C PRO A 191 -2.64 2.16 -21.72
N LEU A 192 -3.16 1.06 -22.27
CA LEU A 192 -4.33 0.40 -21.70
C LEU A 192 -3.97 -0.31 -20.40
N LEU A 193 -4.89 -0.26 -19.44
CA LEU A 193 -4.79 -0.95 -18.17
C LEU A 193 -5.82 -2.08 -18.14
N TYR A 194 -5.53 -3.13 -17.37
CA TYR A 194 -6.37 -4.31 -17.21
C TYR A 194 -6.51 -4.62 -15.73
N GLY A 195 -7.71 -5.06 -15.33
CA GLY A 195 -7.97 -5.40 -13.95
C GLY A 195 -9.28 -6.13 -13.76
N LYS A 196 -9.69 -6.27 -12.51
CA LYS A 196 -10.91 -6.93 -12.07
C LYS A 196 -11.89 -5.93 -11.49
N LEU A 197 -13.16 -6.04 -11.89
CA LEU A 197 -14.25 -5.26 -11.30
C LEU A 197 -14.50 -5.70 -9.85
N LEU A 198 -14.47 -4.75 -8.91
CA LEU A 198 -14.56 -5.06 -7.48
C LEU A 198 -15.96 -4.92 -6.88
N ASN A 199 -16.86 -4.20 -7.54
CA ASN A 199 -18.24 -4.01 -7.05
C ASN A 199 -19.27 -4.28 -8.14
N GLN A 200 -20.46 -4.76 -7.73
CA GLN A 200 -21.56 -5.02 -8.63
C GLN A 200 -22.17 -3.70 -9.11
N PRO A 201 -22.40 -3.53 -10.44
CA PRO A 201 -23.17 -2.38 -10.97
C PRO A 201 -24.58 -2.30 -10.40
N ASN A 202 -25.09 -1.08 -10.23
CA ASN A 202 -26.51 -0.86 -9.86
C ASN A 202 -27.47 -1.04 -11.03
N GLN A 203 -26.96 -0.98 -12.27
CA GLN A 203 -27.69 -1.12 -13.51
C GLN A 203 -27.13 -2.30 -14.31
N ASP A 204 -27.88 -2.75 -15.34
CA ASP A 204 -27.38 -3.76 -16.28
C ASP A 204 -26.41 -3.14 -17.30
N LEU A 205 -25.18 -2.91 -16.88
CA LEU A 205 -24.08 -2.43 -17.73
C LEU A 205 -23.46 -3.55 -18.58
N GLY A 206 -23.86 -4.80 -18.38
CA GLY A 206 -23.34 -5.97 -19.10
C GLY A 206 -22.07 -6.54 -18.50
N VAL A 207 -21.72 -6.11 -17.29
CA VAL A 207 -20.57 -6.59 -16.51
C VAL A 207 -21.00 -6.94 -15.09
N ASN A 208 -20.24 -7.80 -14.42
CA ASN A 208 -20.48 -8.25 -13.06
C ASN A 208 -19.20 -8.15 -12.23
N ILE A 209 -19.36 -8.13 -10.92
CA ILE A 209 -18.23 -8.23 -9.99
C ILE A 209 -17.33 -9.42 -10.36
N GLY A 210 -16.01 -9.18 -10.42
CA GLY A 210 -14.99 -10.17 -10.76
C GLY A 210 -14.71 -10.30 -12.27
N ASP A 211 -15.48 -9.63 -13.12
CA ASP A 211 -15.21 -9.62 -14.56
C ASP A 211 -13.89 -8.89 -14.89
N ASP A 212 -13.25 -9.35 -15.97
CA ASP A 212 -12.09 -8.67 -16.54
C ASP A 212 -12.52 -7.33 -17.16
N VAL A 213 -11.80 -6.27 -16.81
CA VAL A 213 -12.07 -4.92 -17.31
C VAL A 213 -10.82 -4.39 -18.01
N ARG A 214 -11.04 -3.87 -19.21
CA ARG A 214 -10.05 -3.08 -19.92
C ARG A 214 -10.33 -1.60 -19.71
N VAL A 215 -9.31 -0.83 -19.36
CA VAL A 215 -9.44 0.57 -18.96
C VAL A 215 -8.58 1.45 -19.85
N ALA A 216 -9.22 2.47 -20.44
CA ALA A 216 -8.54 3.57 -21.14
C ALA A 216 -8.51 4.82 -20.27
N LEU A 217 -7.42 5.56 -20.33
CA LEU A 217 -7.27 6.84 -19.66
C LEU A 217 -7.44 7.98 -20.67
N ILE A 218 -8.12 9.03 -20.23
CA ILE A 218 -8.34 10.25 -21.03
C ILE A 218 -7.90 11.44 -20.17
N ARG A 219 -7.04 12.29 -20.74
CA ARG A 219 -6.70 13.58 -20.14
C ARG A 219 -7.63 14.67 -20.69
N TYR A 220 -8.24 15.41 -19.79
CA TYR A 220 -9.03 16.59 -20.14
C TYR A 220 -8.16 17.82 -20.35
N GLU A 221 -8.75 18.89 -20.93
CA GLU A 221 -8.06 20.15 -21.24
C GLU A 221 -7.52 20.87 -19.99
N ASP A 222 -8.11 20.66 -18.84
CA ASP A 222 -7.68 21.18 -17.53
C ASP A 222 -6.52 20.37 -16.90
N GLY A 223 -6.12 19.25 -17.55
CA GLY A 223 -5.06 18.36 -17.11
C GLY A 223 -5.52 17.20 -16.23
N GLU A 224 -6.80 17.16 -15.82
CA GLU A 224 -7.36 16.03 -15.08
C GLU A 224 -7.37 14.77 -15.94
N VAL A 225 -7.16 13.61 -15.29
CA VAL A 225 -7.21 12.30 -15.93
C VAL A 225 -8.43 11.55 -15.41
N ALA A 226 -9.18 10.94 -16.32
CA ALA A 226 -10.26 10.02 -15.99
C ALA A 226 -10.04 8.65 -16.62
N ALA A 227 -10.55 7.61 -15.97
CA ALA A 227 -10.48 6.23 -16.43
C ALA A 227 -11.86 5.75 -16.90
N PHE A 228 -11.89 5.08 -18.05
CA PHE A 228 -13.09 4.57 -18.69
C PHE A 228 -12.95 3.09 -19.03
N ALA A 229 -14.00 2.31 -18.76
CA ALA A 229 -14.09 0.94 -19.24
C ALA A 229 -14.32 0.92 -20.77
N VAL A 230 -13.56 0.06 -21.50
CA VAL A 230 -13.57 -0.06 -22.98
C VAL A 230 -13.66 -1.50 -23.46
#